data_37e928e2b2bcd71ea9073e3b3f2a6c1f
#
_entry.id   37e928e2b2bcd71ea9073e3b3f2a6c1f
#
_cell.length_a   1.000
_cell.length_b   1.000
_cell.length_c   1.000
_cell.angle_alpha   90.00
_cell.angle_beta   90.00
_cell.angle_gamma   90.00
#
_symmetry.space_group_name_H-M   'P 1'
#
loop_
_entity.id
_entity.type
_entity.pdbx_description
1 polymer ?
#
loop_
_entity_poly.entity_id
_entity_poly.type
_entity_poly.pdbx_seq_one_letter_code
_entity_poly.pdbx_strand_id
1 'polypeptide(L)'
;MKYTDGRLVVIKNSRRAAYGYDQRIEILGSKGLLQVQNVVEDGIIKSTEMGVQSSKPEYFFLERYKVAYQEEWAAFVSAVQMKEHVPVSLADGIAALAIAEAAAVSAETGSEVKIAKFL
;
A
#
# COMPACT_ATOMS: atom_id res chain seq x y z
N MET A 1 7.55 8.13 9.20
CA MET A 1 6.71 9.30 9.60
C MET A 1 6.36 9.17 11.08
N LYS A 2 6.29 10.28 11.78
CA LYS A 2 5.85 10.34 13.19
C LYS A 2 4.65 11.28 13.28
N TYR A 3 3.58 10.81 13.90
CA TYR A 3 2.39 11.61 14.17
C TYR A 3 2.48 12.31 15.54
N THR A 4 1.72 13.37 15.71
CA THR A 4 1.68 14.15 16.98
C THR A 4 1.15 13.35 18.17
N ASP A 5 0.33 12.33 17.91
CA ASP A 5 -0.21 11.39 18.91
C ASP A 5 0.72 10.22 19.23
N GLY A 6 1.94 10.21 18.67
CA GLY A 6 2.97 9.20 18.92
C GLY A 6 2.94 8.00 17.98
N ARG A 7 1.95 7.87 17.08
CA ARG A 7 1.96 6.81 16.05
C ARG A 7 3.16 6.95 15.14
N LEU A 8 3.70 5.81 14.74
CA LEU A 8 4.82 5.71 13.81
C LEU A 8 4.38 4.95 12.55
N VAL A 9 4.79 5.45 11.40
CA VAL A 9 4.57 4.76 10.11
C VAL A 9 5.90 4.67 9.37
N VAL A 10 6.21 3.48 8.87
CA VAL A 10 7.35 3.20 8.01
C VAL A 10 6.82 2.77 6.63
N ILE A 11 7.28 3.45 5.59
CA ILE A 11 7.01 3.08 4.21
C ILE A 11 8.35 2.64 3.60
N LYS A 12 8.40 1.41 3.10
CA LYS A 12 9.57 0.86 2.42
C LYS A 12 9.20 0.54 0.97
N ASN A 13 9.84 1.20 0.03
CA ASN A 13 9.63 0.99 -1.39
C ASN A 13 10.93 0.51 -2.07
N SER A 14 10.79 -0.37 -3.04
CA SER A 14 11.86 -0.77 -3.94
C SER A 14 11.30 -1.04 -5.33
N ARG A 15 11.97 -0.59 -6.38
CA ARG A 15 11.62 -0.92 -7.76
C ARG A 15 12.36 -2.17 -8.29
N ARG A 16 13.06 -2.89 -7.41
CA ARG A 16 13.94 -4.01 -7.77
C ARG A 16 13.61 -5.27 -6.97
N ALA A 17 12.34 -5.55 -6.73
CA ALA A 17 11.91 -6.81 -6.12
C ALA A 17 12.02 -7.93 -7.17
N ALA A 18 13.15 -8.64 -7.16
CA ALA A 18 13.45 -9.67 -8.15
C ALA A 18 12.52 -10.89 -8.09
N TYR A 19 11.79 -11.06 -6.98
CA TYR A 19 10.89 -12.19 -6.73
C TYR A 19 9.43 -11.92 -7.14
N GLY A 20 9.12 -10.74 -7.67
CA GLY A 20 7.78 -10.36 -8.11
C GLY A 20 7.29 -9.07 -7.50
N TYR A 21 6.01 -8.76 -7.69
CA TYR A 21 5.38 -7.54 -7.18
C TYR A 21 5.01 -7.72 -5.70
N ASP A 22 5.74 -7.06 -4.81
CA ASP A 22 5.58 -7.19 -3.36
C ASP A 22 4.84 -5.98 -2.77
N GLN A 23 3.69 -6.24 -2.17
CA GLN A 23 2.93 -5.24 -1.43
C GLN A 23 2.33 -5.86 -0.18
N ARG A 24 2.81 -5.43 0.98
CA ARG A 24 2.38 -5.91 2.29
C ARG A 24 2.09 -4.74 3.21
N ILE A 25 1.16 -4.92 4.13
CA ILE A 25 0.82 -3.94 5.17
C ILE A 25 0.83 -4.66 6.51
N GLU A 26 1.42 -4.03 7.51
CA GLU A 26 1.38 -4.48 8.89
C GLU A 26 0.97 -3.31 9.79
N ILE A 27 0.02 -3.55 10.68
CA ILE A 27 -0.50 -2.55 11.62
C ILE A 27 -0.48 -3.15 13.02
N LEU A 28 0.43 -2.70 13.86
CA LEU A 28 0.49 -3.05 15.27
C LEU A 28 -0.34 -2.06 16.10
N GLY A 29 -1.37 -2.55 16.76
CA GLY A 29 -2.21 -1.80 17.68
C GLY A 29 -2.19 -2.36 19.09
N SER A 30 -2.76 -1.62 20.04
CA SER A 30 -2.83 -2.04 21.46
C SER A 30 -3.65 -3.31 21.71
N LYS A 31 -4.49 -3.72 20.76
CA LYS A 31 -5.34 -4.91 20.85
C LYS A 31 -4.89 -6.06 19.95
N GLY A 32 -3.81 -5.89 19.20
CA GLY A 32 -3.31 -6.94 18.32
C GLY A 32 -2.61 -6.42 17.08
N LEU A 33 -2.28 -7.34 16.19
CA LEU A 33 -1.57 -7.13 14.94
C LEU A 33 -2.46 -7.50 13.75
N LEU A 34 -2.54 -6.63 12.77
CA LEU A 34 -3.13 -6.92 11.46
C LEU A 34 -2.01 -7.01 10.42
N GLN A 35 -2.03 -8.06 9.62
CA GLN A 35 -1.07 -8.27 8.55
C GLN A 35 -1.80 -8.59 7.25
N VAL A 36 -1.52 -7.82 6.21
CA VAL A 36 -1.93 -8.14 4.84
C VAL A 36 -0.74 -8.75 4.14
N GLN A 37 -0.84 -10.04 3.84
CA GLN A 37 0.20 -10.78 3.14
C GLN A 37 0.24 -10.42 1.65
N ASN A 38 1.35 -10.75 1.01
CA ASN A 38 1.45 -10.55 -0.43
C ASN A 38 0.50 -11.48 -1.19
N VAL A 39 0.01 -11.02 -2.34
CA VAL A 39 -0.77 -11.86 -3.25
C VAL A 39 0.21 -12.74 -4.05
N VAL A 40 -0.09 -14.02 -4.11
CA VAL A 40 0.70 -15.03 -4.82
C VAL A 40 -0.11 -15.58 -6.00
N GLU A 41 0.58 -16.17 -6.99
CA GLU A 41 -0.05 -16.71 -8.21
C GLU A 41 -1.11 -17.78 -7.92
N ASP A 42 -0.89 -18.58 -6.86
CA ASP A 42 -1.85 -19.57 -6.37
C ASP A 42 -1.61 -19.89 -4.87
N GLY A 43 -2.50 -20.67 -4.26
CA GLY A 43 -2.41 -21.08 -2.85
C GLY A 43 -1.66 -22.39 -2.61
N ILE A 44 -0.90 -22.90 -3.56
CA ILE A 44 -0.23 -24.20 -3.45
C ILE A 44 1.02 -24.10 -2.59
N ILE A 45 1.11 -24.98 -1.60
CA ILE A 45 2.31 -25.19 -0.80
C ILE A 45 2.80 -26.62 -1.06
N LYS A 46 4.01 -26.76 -1.60
CA LYS A 46 4.64 -28.05 -1.85
C LYS A 46 5.63 -28.37 -0.73
N SER A 47 5.36 -29.41 0.01
CA SER A 47 6.26 -29.91 1.07
C SER A 47 6.91 -31.22 0.63
N THR A 48 8.23 -31.30 0.67
CA THR A 48 9.04 -32.47 0.32
C THR A 48 10.20 -32.62 1.30
N GLU A 49 10.95 -33.68 1.19
CA GLU A 49 12.21 -33.86 1.96
C GLU A 49 13.23 -32.74 1.69
N MET A 50 13.12 -32.06 0.53
CA MET A 50 13.99 -30.92 0.16
C MET A 50 13.54 -29.59 0.77
N GLY A 51 12.41 -29.56 1.49
CA GLY A 51 11.87 -28.38 2.13
C GLY A 51 10.48 -28.00 1.68
N VAL A 52 10.07 -26.79 2.05
CA VAL A 52 8.76 -26.21 1.74
C VAL A 52 8.91 -25.11 0.68
N GLN A 53 8.11 -25.19 -0.36
CA GLN A 53 8.03 -24.22 -1.44
C GLN A 53 6.59 -23.72 -1.55
N SER A 54 6.42 -22.43 -1.76
CA SER A 54 5.13 -21.78 -2.07
C SER A 54 5.20 -21.12 -3.44
N SER A 55 4.04 -20.79 -3.99
CA SER A 55 3.94 -19.98 -5.19
C SER A 55 4.57 -18.63 -4.97
N LYS A 56 5.15 -18.08 -6.01
CA LYS A 56 5.77 -16.76 -5.99
C LYS A 56 4.69 -15.65 -6.04
N PRO A 57 5.04 -14.42 -5.65
CA PRO A 57 4.19 -13.27 -5.87
C PRO A 57 3.84 -13.07 -7.34
N GLU A 58 2.68 -12.43 -7.58
CA GLU A 58 2.32 -11.96 -8.91
C GLU A 58 3.48 -11.17 -9.52
N TYR A 59 3.66 -11.30 -10.84
CA TYR A 59 4.84 -10.74 -11.48
C TYR A 59 4.77 -9.22 -11.61
N PHE A 60 3.62 -8.67 -12.01
CA PHE A 60 3.50 -7.27 -12.40
C PHE A 60 2.26 -6.62 -11.78
N PHE A 61 2.18 -5.28 -11.83
CA PHE A 61 1.10 -4.55 -11.18
C PHE A 61 -0.28 -4.79 -11.82
N LEU A 62 -0.33 -5.09 -13.11
CA LEU A 62 -1.61 -5.34 -13.79
C LEU A 62 -2.32 -6.57 -13.24
N GLU A 63 -1.57 -7.66 -13.04
CA GLU A 63 -2.10 -8.88 -12.41
C GLU A 63 -2.44 -8.59 -10.94
N ARG A 64 -1.49 -8.00 -10.22
CA ARG A 64 -1.61 -7.73 -8.78
C ARG A 64 -2.80 -6.83 -8.44
N TYR A 65 -3.07 -5.82 -9.25
CA TYR A 65 -4.14 -4.85 -9.01
C TYR A 65 -5.41 -5.06 -9.82
N LYS A 66 -5.53 -6.14 -10.58
CA LYS A 66 -6.70 -6.40 -11.41
C LYS A 66 -8.03 -6.24 -10.66
N VAL A 67 -8.14 -6.89 -9.50
CA VAL A 67 -9.34 -6.78 -8.65
C VAL A 67 -9.49 -5.37 -8.08
N ALA A 68 -8.41 -4.76 -7.64
CA ALA A 68 -8.45 -3.40 -7.08
C ALA A 68 -8.96 -2.37 -8.09
N TYR A 69 -8.52 -2.43 -9.36
CA TYR A 69 -9.02 -1.56 -10.41
C TYR A 69 -10.49 -1.81 -10.76
N GLN A 70 -10.94 -3.06 -10.72
CA GLN A 70 -12.36 -3.38 -10.91
C GLN A 70 -13.23 -2.82 -9.80
N GLU A 71 -12.81 -2.98 -8.55
CA GLU A 71 -13.53 -2.46 -7.37
C GLU A 71 -13.52 -0.93 -7.33
N GLU A 72 -12.41 -0.29 -7.64
CA GLU A 72 -12.29 1.17 -7.74
C GLU A 72 -13.30 1.72 -8.76
N TRP A 73 -13.32 1.14 -9.96
CA TRP A 73 -14.22 1.55 -11.02
C TRP A 73 -15.68 1.31 -10.65
N ALA A 74 -16.02 0.16 -10.09
CA ALA A 74 -17.37 -0.16 -9.64
C ALA A 74 -17.85 0.80 -8.55
N ALA A 75 -17.00 1.11 -7.57
CA ALA A 75 -17.32 2.05 -6.50
C ALA A 75 -17.55 3.47 -7.04
N PHE A 76 -16.71 3.93 -7.98
CA PHE A 76 -16.89 5.23 -8.62
C PHE A 76 -18.20 5.32 -9.41
N VAL A 77 -18.48 4.33 -10.25
CA VAL A 77 -19.73 4.29 -11.04
C VAL A 77 -20.97 4.27 -10.11
N SER A 78 -20.93 3.47 -9.05
CA SER A 78 -22.00 3.40 -8.06
C SER A 78 -22.23 4.77 -7.39
N ALA A 79 -21.17 5.43 -6.94
CA ALA A 79 -21.26 6.74 -6.31
C ALA A 79 -21.88 7.80 -7.27
N VAL A 80 -21.50 7.78 -8.56
CA VAL A 80 -22.07 8.68 -9.57
C VAL A 80 -23.54 8.40 -9.80
N GLN A 81 -23.94 7.13 -9.93
CA GLN A 81 -25.34 6.73 -10.17
C GLN A 81 -26.25 7.05 -8.99
N MET A 82 -25.78 6.81 -7.77
CA MET A 82 -26.52 7.04 -6.54
C MET A 82 -26.41 8.48 -6.03
N LYS A 83 -25.56 9.31 -6.64
CA LYS A 83 -25.26 10.69 -6.20
C LYS A 83 -24.71 10.73 -4.77
N GLU A 84 -23.90 9.76 -4.41
CA GLU A 84 -23.22 9.63 -3.13
C GLU A 84 -21.77 10.15 -3.21
N HIS A 85 -21.16 10.30 -2.04
CA HIS A 85 -19.75 10.65 -1.96
C HIS A 85 -18.88 9.48 -2.43
N VAL A 86 -17.83 9.79 -3.18
CA VAL A 86 -16.82 8.80 -3.55
C VAL A 86 -16.08 8.29 -2.31
N PRO A 87 -15.73 7.00 -2.24
CA PRO A 87 -15.00 6.45 -1.10
C PRO A 87 -13.62 7.06 -0.88
N VAL A 88 -12.96 7.48 -1.96
CA VAL A 88 -11.67 8.17 -1.95
C VAL A 88 -11.84 9.50 -2.66
N SER A 89 -11.60 10.59 -1.95
CA SER A 89 -11.79 11.96 -2.42
C SER A 89 -10.52 12.54 -3.05
N LEU A 90 -10.65 13.68 -3.73
CA LEU A 90 -9.51 14.47 -4.19
C LEU A 90 -8.60 14.88 -3.02
N ALA A 91 -9.17 15.19 -1.85
CA ALA A 91 -8.40 15.54 -0.66
C ALA A 91 -7.48 14.38 -0.19
N ASP A 92 -7.95 13.13 -0.30
CA ASP A 92 -7.13 11.95 0.02
C ASP A 92 -5.96 11.80 -0.97
N GLY A 93 -6.21 12.07 -2.26
CA GLY A 93 -5.15 12.12 -3.28
C GLY A 93 -4.11 13.21 -3.01
N ILE A 94 -4.55 14.41 -2.64
CA ILE A 94 -3.66 15.53 -2.27
C ILE A 94 -2.85 15.15 -1.02
N ALA A 95 -3.45 14.53 -0.02
CA ALA A 95 -2.74 14.11 1.19
C ALA A 95 -1.66 13.05 0.88
N ALA A 96 -1.94 12.11 -0.01
CA ALA A 96 -0.94 11.13 -0.46
C ALA A 96 0.24 11.79 -1.19
N LEU A 97 -0.04 12.75 -2.08
CA LEU A 97 0.99 13.52 -2.78
C LEU A 97 1.83 14.34 -1.81
N ALA A 98 1.21 15.02 -0.86
CA ALA A 98 1.90 15.81 0.16
C ALA A 98 2.90 14.97 0.98
N ILE A 99 2.58 13.71 1.27
CA ILE A 99 3.51 12.77 1.91
C ILE A 99 4.72 12.50 1.00
N ALA A 100 4.50 12.27 -0.28
CA ALA A 100 5.56 11.99 -1.24
C ALA A 100 6.49 13.19 -1.42
N GLU A 101 5.94 14.39 -1.57
CA GLU A 101 6.72 15.64 -1.69
C GLU A 101 7.53 15.92 -0.41
N ALA A 102 6.92 15.78 0.76
CA ALA A 102 7.64 15.94 2.02
C ALA A 102 8.77 14.93 2.18
N ALA A 103 8.59 13.69 1.72
CA ALA A 103 9.62 12.66 1.75
C ALA A 103 10.79 13.00 0.79
N ALA A 104 10.50 13.53 -0.40
CA ALA A 104 11.53 13.98 -1.35
C ALA A 104 12.39 15.09 -0.74
N VAL A 105 11.77 16.14 -0.19
CA VAL A 105 12.48 17.24 0.47
C VAL A 105 13.29 16.74 1.67
N SER A 106 12.74 15.81 2.46
CA SER A 106 13.45 15.20 3.59
C SER A 106 14.69 14.42 3.14
N ALA A 107 14.60 13.70 2.02
CA ALA A 107 15.72 12.97 1.45
C ALA A 107 16.83 13.91 0.94
N GLU A 108 16.47 15.03 0.30
CA GLU A 108 17.41 16.02 -0.20
C GLU A 108 18.13 16.79 0.94
N THR A 109 17.37 17.16 1.97
CA THR A 109 17.89 18.02 3.05
C THR A 109 18.48 17.23 4.23
N GLY A 110 18.24 15.92 4.31
CA GLY A 110 18.61 15.10 5.46
C GLY A 110 17.87 15.47 6.75
N SER A 111 16.76 16.19 6.66
CA SER A 111 16.07 16.78 7.80
C SER A 111 14.61 16.33 7.89
N GLU A 112 14.03 16.43 9.09
CA GLU A 112 12.59 16.22 9.29
C GLU A 112 11.78 17.31 8.60
N VAL A 113 10.73 16.93 7.87
CA VAL A 113 9.86 17.84 7.14
C VAL A 113 8.41 17.65 7.59
N LYS A 114 7.73 18.77 7.90
CA LYS A 114 6.29 18.74 8.25
C LYS A 114 5.45 18.61 6.99
N ILE A 115 4.65 17.54 6.90
CA ILE A 115 3.75 17.27 5.76
C ILE A 115 2.73 18.41 5.54
N ALA A 116 2.25 19.04 6.62
CA ALA A 116 1.30 20.16 6.56
C ALA A 116 1.77 21.37 5.72
N LYS A 117 3.02 21.43 5.32
CA LYS A 117 3.51 22.47 4.41
C LYS A 117 3.11 22.24 2.96
N PHE A 118 2.60 21.06 2.62
CA PHE A 118 2.23 20.64 1.27
C PHE A 118 0.72 20.39 1.11
N LEU A 119 -0.04 20.58 2.16
CA LEU A 119 -1.51 20.57 2.19
C LEU A 119 -2.04 22.00 2.10
#